data_235ea508f97683e8414932cb4ffeeffe
#
_entry.id   235ea508f97683e8414932cb4ffeeffe
#
_cell.length_a   1.000
_cell.length_b   1.000
_cell.length_c   1.000
_cell.angle_alpha   90.00
_cell.angle_beta   90.00
_cell.angle_gamma   90.00
#
_symmetry.space_group_name_H-M   'P 1'
#
loop_
_entity.id
_entity.type
_entity.pdbx_description
1 polymer ?
#
loop_
_entity_poly.entity_id
_entity_poly.type
_entity_poly.pdbx_seq_one_letter_code
_entity_poly.pdbx_strand_id
1 'polypeptide(L)'
;MVSTKTSSLLLSLAVIVATAQTPATQPVTQQASATQPSEPAFAPMTPEQRGDLFMARKMFRDAISVYKTGPQNSPVIWNKIGIAWHNLGELSLAQKSYEHALKVDKTYAEAINNIGTVYYAQKKYRTAINRYKQALTLAPQRASFWSNLGTAYFQQAKYPLMRDAYAKAMALDPDIFEHRGIAGTEMQERTVADRARMHFELACLYAKIGKDDLALQYLRHSFEEGFKDKDKVRKSPEFAGMLENPEFIEVMALEPRVL
;
A
#
# COMPACT_ATOMS: atom_id res chain seq x y z
N MET A 1 -36.85 42.26 -22.43
CA MET A 1 -38.22 42.43 -21.87
C MET A 1 -38.25 41.80 -20.49
N VAL A 2 -38.58 42.67 -19.54
CA VAL A 2 -39.16 42.49 -18.21
C VAL A 2 -38.15 41.91 -17.17
N SER A 3 -37.55 42.69 -16.40
CA SER A 3 -37.88 43.71 -15.35
C SER A 3 -38.06 43.08 -13.96
N THR A 4 -37.09 43.42 -13.11
CA THR A 4 -37.17 43.99 -11.74
C THR A 4 -37.99 43.26 -10.67
N LYS A 5 -37.46 43.08 -9.46
CA LYS A 5 -37.61 44.07 -8.36
C LYS A 5 -36.79 43.71 -7.11
N THR A 6 -36.07 44.69 -6.68
CA THR A 6 -35.54 44.95 -5.33
C THR A 6 -36.63 45.06 -4.27
N SER A 7 -36.36 44.66 -3.04
CA SER A 7 -36.98 45.23 -1.84
C SER A 7 -36.05 45.21 -0.65
N SER A 8 -35.58 46.38 -0.33
CA SER A 8 -35.01 46.77 0.97
C SER A 8 -36.12 46.85 2.01
N LEU A 9 -35.85 46.41 3.22
CA LEU A 9 -36.59 46.86 4.40
C LEU A 9 -35.64 47.23 5.52
N LEU A 10 -35.56 48.52 5.76
CA LEU A 10 -35.03 49.16 6.95
C LEU A 10 -36.14 49.20 8.01
N LEU A 11 -35.83 48.88 9.25
CA LEU A 11 -36.60 49.34 10.42
C LEU A 11 -35.66 49.46 11.63
N SER A 12 -35.28 50.67 11.93
CA SER A 12 -35.65 51.58 13.01
C SER A 12 -35.25 51.15 14.44
N LEU A 13 -34.32 51.99 14.95
CA LEU A 13 -33.97 52.18 16.34
C LEU A 13 -35.18 52.49 17.23
N ALA A 14 -35.21 51.93 18.42
CA ALA A 14 -35.87 52.51 19.56
C ALA A 14 -34.94 52.43 20.80
N VAL A 15 -34.49 53.62 21.20
CA VAL A 15 -33.76 53.88 22.45
C VAL A 15 -34.80 54.02 23.56
N ILE A 16 -34.71 53.20 24.60
CA ILE A 16 -35.41 53.46 25.88
C ILE A 16 -34.36 53.62 26.96
N VAL A 17 -34.26 54.84 27.44
CA VAL A 17 -33.53 55.22 28.64
C VAL A 17 -34.47 54.96 29.83
N ALA A 18 -34.08 54.16 30.81
CA ALA A 18 -34.73 54.12 32.11
C ALA A 18 -33.66 54.06 33.21
N THR A 19 -33.90 54.91 34.16
CA THR A 19 -33.08 55.37 35.25
C THR A 19 -32.77 54.38 36.33
N ALA A 20 -31.69 54.64 37.02
CA ALA A 20 -31.11 53.93 38.15
C ALA A 20 -32.03 53.73 39.34
N GLN A 21 -31.90 52.57 39.96
CA GLN A 21 -32.10 52.36 41.40
C GLN A 21 -31.18 51.29 41.87
N THR A 22 -30.26 51.62 42.77
CA THR A 22 -29.48 50.69 43.59
C THR A 22 -30.31 50.12 44.74
N PRO A 23 -30.21 48.83 45.02
CA PRO A 23 -30.16 48.44 46.42
C PRO A 23 -29.12 47.34 46.75
N ALA A 24 -28.45 47.61 47.85
CA ALA A 24 -28.02 46.68 48.91
C ALA A 24 -27.16 45.46 48.54
N THR A 25 -25.94 45.55 48.94
CA THR A 25 -24.92 44.53 49.16
C THR A 25 -25.45 43.29 49.90
N GLN A 26 -25.40 42.14 49.27
CA GLN A 26 -25.44 40.83 49.94
C GLN A 26 -24.09 40.14 49.73
N PRO A 27 -23.58 39.34 50.70
CA PRO A 27 -22.26 38.70 50.61
C PRO A 27 -22.32 37.57 49.58
N VAL A 28 -21.44 37.67 48.61
CA VAL A 28 -21.23 36.61 47.61
C VAL A 28 -20.55 35.44 48.30
N THR A 29 -21.32 34.39 48.52
CA THR A 29 -20.76 33.07 48.81
C THR A 29 -19.94 32.64 47.58
N GLN A 30 -18.63 32.47 47.77
CA GLN A 30 -17.74 31.85 46.81
C GLN A 30 -18.24 30.43 46.51
N GLN A 31 -18.93 30.29 45.40
CA GLN A 31 -19.16 28.96 44.81
C GLN A 31 -17.79 28.43 44.37
N ALA A 32 -17.41 27.32 44.97
CA ALA A 32 -16.26 26.54 44.58
C ALA A 32 -16.34 26.28 43.07
N SER A 33 -15.35 26.77 42.32
CA SER A 33 -15.16 26.50 40.92
C SER A 33 -15.03 24.99 40.76
N ALA A 34 -16.07 24.35 40.24
CA ALA A 34 -16.01 22.96 39.84
C ALA A 34 -14.92 22.85 38.79
N THR A 35 -13.82 22.24 39.13
CA THR A 35 -12.75 21.84 38.22
C THR A 35 -13.40 20.92 37.19
N GLN A 36 -13.62 21.43 35.99
CA GLN A 36 -14.01 20.57 34.86
C GLN A 36 -12.92 19.50 34.71
N PRO A 37 -13.29 18.22 34.53
CA PRO A 37 -12.28 17.20 34.23
C PRO A 37 -11.58 17.65 32.96
N SER A 38 -10.28 17.89 33.07
CA SER A 38 -9.45 18.14 31.90
C SER A 38 -9.61 16.94 30.98
N GLU A 39 -10.09 17.17 29.72
CA GLU A 39 -10.04 16.15 28.67
C GLU A 39 -8.62 15.55 28.65
N PRO A 40 -8.50 14.23 28.49
CA PRO A 40 -7.19 13.62 28.42
C PRO A 40 -6.43 14.27 27.28
N ALA A 41 -5.42 15.06 27.60
CA ALA A 41 -4.56 15.68 26.63
C ALA A 41 -3.86 14.53 25.89
N PHE A 42 -4.25 14.26 24.63
CA PHE A 42 -3.57 13.28 23.79
C PHE A 42 -2.09 13.64 23.74
N ALA A 43 -1.24 12.66 24.05
CA ALA A 43 0.20 12.86 23.99
C ALA A 43 0.58 13.36 22.58
N PRO A 44 1.46 14.34 22.46
CA PRO A 44 1.84 14.88 21.16
C PRO A 44 2.43 13.76 20.29
N MET A 45 1.99 13.69 19.03
CA MET A 45 2.47 12.69 18.09
C MET A 45 3.99 12.73 17.96
N THR A 46 4.61 11.56 17.99
CA THR A 46 6.05 11.43 17.72
C THR A 46 6.40 11.86 16.29
N PRO A 47 7.67 12.20 15.99
CA PRO A 47 8.10 12.45 14.61
C PRO A 47 7.80 11.29 13.67
N GLU A 48 7.90 10.05 14.16
CA GLU A 48 7.55 8.86 13.37
C GLU A 48 6.06 8.86 13.00
N GLN A 49 5.17 9.00 13.97
CA GLN A 49 3.71 9.02 13.73
C GLN A 49 3.29 10.16 12.79
N ARG A 50 3.87 11.37 12.98
CA ARG A 50 3.59 12.50 12.08
C ARG A 50 4.08 12.23 10.66
N GLY A 51 5.26 11.65 10.53
CA GLY A 51 5.82 11.25 9.25
C GLY A 51 4.93 10.21 8.55
N ASP A 52 4.44 9.21 9.29
CA ASP A 52 3.51 8.19 8.77
C ASP A 52 2.20 8.80 8.27
N LEU A 53 1.69 9.83 8.96
CA LEU A 53 0.52 10.57 8.52
C LEU A 53 0.78 11.30 7.19
N PHE A 54 1.95 11.93 7.01
CA PHE A 54 2.32 12.54 5.74
C PHE A 54 2.51 11.50 4.63
N MET A 55 3.08 10.34 4.94
CA MET A 55 3.19 9.21 3.98
C MET A 55 1.81 8.75 3.50
N ALA A 56 0.84 8.57 4.41
CA ALA A 56 -0.53 8.19 4.07
C ALA A 56 -1.22 9.22 3.16
N ARG A 57 -0.87 10.50 3.32
CA ARG A 57 -1.35 11.61 2.47
C ARG A 57 -0.53 11.81 1.19
N LYS A 58 0.46 10.95 0.91
CA LYS A 58 1.42 11.05 -0.21
C LYS A 58 2.24 12.35 -0.20
N MET A 59 2.36 13.01 0.95
CA MET A 59 3.17 14.21 1.18
C MET A 59 4.61 13.79 1.53
N PHE A 60 5.30 13.17 0.58
CA PHE A 60 6.56 12.46 0.82
C PHE A 60 7.70 13.39 1.27
N ARG A 61 7.77 14.63 0.74
CA ARG A 61 8.81 15.60 1.15
C ARG A 61 8.63 16.04 2.59
N ASP A 62 7.38 16.25 3.02
CA ASP A 62 7.04 16.63 4.38
C ASP A 62 7.31 15.46 5.34
N ALA A 63 6.94 14.23 4.93
CA ALA A 63 7.28 13.02 5.68
C ALA A 63 8.79 12.91 5.94
N ILE A 64 9.64 13.09 4.92
CA ILE A 64 11.10 13.07 5.04
C ILE A 64 11.58 14.14 6.02
N SER A 65 11.05 15.37 5.91
CA SER A 65 11.42 16.47 6.80
C SER A 65 11.12 16.13 8.26
N VAL A 66 9.94 15.59 8.53
CA VAL A 66 9.50 15.22 9.87
C VAL A 66 10.28 14.00 10.40
N TYR A 67 10.48 12.94 9.59
CA TYR A 67 11.29 11.79 10.01
C TYR A 67 12.72 12.18 10.41
N LYS A 68 13.33 13.14 9.71
CA LYS A 68 14.67 13.66 10.07
C LYS A 68 14.72 14.36 11.43
N THR A 69 13.60 14.76 12.02
CA THR A 69 13.55 15.28 13.39
C THR A 69 13.48 14.17 14.45
N GLY A 70 13.30 12.92 14.02
CA GLY A 70 13.26 11.74 14.88
C GLY A 70 14.64 11.20 15.26
N PRO A 71 14.69 10.08 16.00
CA PRO A 71 15.94 9.50 16.49
C PRO A 71 16.81 9.00 15.33
N GLN A 72 18.03 9.54 15.22
CA GLN A 72 18.96 9.23 14.13
C GLN A 72 19.61 7.83 14.25
N ASN A 73 19.52 7.21 15.42
CA ASN A 73 19.96 5.83 15.69
C ASN A 73 18.87 4.78 15.47
N SER A 74 17.77 5.13 14.80
CA SER A 74 16.67 4.22 14.46
C SER A 74 16.79 3.72 13.01
N PRO A 75 16.98 2.43 12.77
CA PRO A 75 16.98 1.88 11.41
C PRO A 75 15.59 2.02 10.76
N VAL A 76 14.52 1.99 11.58
CA VAL A 76 13.14 2.18 11.11
C VAL A 76 12.95 3.55 10.47
N ILE A 77 13.40 4.62 11.15
CA ILE A 77 13.29 6.00 10.64
C ILE A 77 14.03 6.14 9.30
N TRP A 78 15.26 5.66 9.22
CA TRP A 78 16.03 5.72 7.98
C TRP A 78 15.39 4.91 6.85
N ASN A 79 14.81 3.75 7.17
CA ASN A 79 14.07 2.96 6.20
C ASN A 79 12.82 3.71 5.71
N LYS A 80 12.05 4.35 6.59
CA LYS A 80 10.88 5.18 6.23
C LYS A 80 11.26 6.37 5.36
N ILE A 81 12.38 7.05 5.65
CA ILE A 81 12.96 8.09 4.79
C ILE A 81 13.27 7.53 3.41
N GLY A 82 13.86 6.34 3.34
CA GLY A 82 14.15 5.65 2.08
C GLY A 82 12.90 5.34 1.28
N ILE A 83 11.83 4.86 1.92
CA ILE A 83 10.54 4.60 1.28
C ILE A 83 9.96 5.91 0.71
N ALA A 84 10.03 7.01 1.44
CA ALA A 84 9.54 8.31 0.96
C ALA A 84 10.33 8.80 -0.27
N TRP A 85 11.66 8.66 -0.28
CA TRP A 85 12.49 8.96 -1.46
C TRP A 85 12.17 8.05 -2.65
N HIS A 86 11.92 6.76 -2.39
CA HIS A 86 11.54 5.80 -3.43
C HIS A 86 10.22 6.22 -4.10
N ASN A 87 9.21 6.61 -3.32
CA ASN A 87 7.93 7.10 -3.84
C ASN A 87 8.05 8.40 -4.64
N LEU A 88 9.09 9.21 -4.39
CA LEU A 88 9.42 10.37 -5.20
C LEU A 88 10.22 10.03 -6.48
N GLY A 89 10.57 8.77 -6.70
CA GLY A 89 11.42 8.33 -7.81
C GLY A 89 12.92 8.59 -7.59
N GLU A 90 13.32 9.12 -6.44
CA GLU A 90 14.69 9.48 -6.10
C GLU A 90 15.48 8.25 -5.61
N LEU A 91 15.68 7.28 -6.52
CA LEU A 91 16.23 5.96 -6.20
C LEU A 91 17.60 6.01 -5.53
N SER A 92 18.45 6.96 -5.91
CA SER A 92 19.79 7.12 -5.30
C SER A 92 19.70 7.60 -3.84
N LEU A 93 18.76 8.49 -3.51
CA LEU A 93 18.53 8.97 -2.15
C LEU A 93 17.84 7.89 -1.30
N ALA A 94 16.93 7.14 -1.90
CA ALA A 94 16.32 5.98 -1.27
C ALA A 94 17.38 4.96 -0.85
N GLN A 95 18.27 4.57 -1.78
CA GLN A 95 19.35 3.62 -1.50
C GLN A 95 20.26 4.10 -0.36
N LYS A 96 20.70 5.37 -0.40
CA LYS A 96 21.53 5.95 0.68
C LYS A 96 20.83 5.89 2.04
N SER A 97 19.51 6.12 2.08
CA SER A 97 18.74 6.07 3.33
C SER A 97 18.63 4.63 3.85
N TYR A 98 18.37 3.65 2.99
CA TYR A 98 18.38 2.23 3.38
C TYR A 98 19.78 1.76 3.81
N GLU A 99 20.84 2.18 3.14
CA GLU A 99 22.21 1.90 3.55
C GLU A 99 22.53 2.53 4.91
N HIS A 100 21.95 3.69 5.21
CA HIS A 100 22.07 4.29 6.55
C HIS A 100 21.33 3.46 7.61
N ALA A 101 20.14 2.94 7.31
CA ALA A 101 19.45 2.00 8.18
C ALA A 101 20.33 0.79 8.49
N LEU A 102 21.05 0.25 7.48
CA LEU A 102 21.98 -0.88 7.64
C LEU A 102 23.27 -0.53 8.37
N LYS A 103 23.67 0.75 8.42
CA LYS A 103 24.79 1.19 9.30
C LYS A 103 24.38 1.17 10.76
N VAL A 104 23.10 1.45 11.05
CA VAL A 104 22.53 1.41 12.41
C VAL A 104 22.28 -0.04 12.82
N ASP A 105 21.64 -0.84 11.96
CA ASP A 105 21.40 -2.27 12.18
C ASP A 105 21.65 -3.06 10.90
N LYS A 106 22.76 -3.81 10.88
CA LYS A 106 23.20 -4.61 9.72
C LYS A 106 22.22 -5.75 9.38
N THR A 107 21.36 -6.13 10.32
CA THR A 107 20.40 -7.23 10.19
C THR A 107 18.99 -6.76 9.89
N TYR A 108 18.78 -5.45 9.69
CA TYR A 108 17.46 -4.90 9.42
C TYR A 108 16.96 -5.33 8.02
N ALA A 109 16.19 -6.42 8.00
CA ALA A 109 15.77 -7.13 6.79
C ALA A 109 14.96 -6.26 5.83
N GLU A 110 14.13 -5.34 6.36
CA GLU A 110 13.33 -4.42 5.57
C GLU A 110 14.20 -3.51 4.68
N ALA A 111 15.29 -2.98 5.21
CA ALA A 111 16.19 -2.14 4.42
C ALA A 111 16.92 -2.95 3.33
N ILE A 112 17.32 -4.20 3.63
CA ILE A 112 17.93 -5.09 2.64
C ILE A 112 16.94 -5.39 1.51
N ASN A 113 15.68 -5.72 1.85
CA ASN A 113 14.62 -5.92 0.87
C ASN A 113 14.41 -4.66 0.02
N ASN A 114 14.35 -3.48 0.64
CA ASN A 114 14.09 -2.23 -0.05
C ASN A 114 15.26 -1.78 -0.95
N ILE A 115 16.50 -2.11 -0.61
CA ILE A 115 17.64 -2.00 -1.54
C ILE A 115 17.42 -2.93 -2.76
N GLY A 116 16.89 -4.14 -2.54
CA GLY A 116 16.47 -5.02 -3.62
C GLY A 116 15.44 -4.36 -4.55
N THR A 117 14.46 -3.67 -3.97
CA THR A 117 13.44 -2.93 -4.73
C THR A 117 14.03 -1.77 -5.55
N VAL A 118 15.05 -1.07 -5.01
CA VAL A 118 15.79 -0.07 -5.79
C VAL A 118 16.50 -0.71 -6.99
N TYR A 119 17.18 -1.83 -6.80
CA TYR A 119 17.82 -2.55 -7.91
C TYR A 119 16.81 -3.09 -8.93
N TYR A 120 15.63 -3.52 -8.46
CA TYR A 120 14.53 -3.92 -9.34
C TYR A 120 14.07 -2.76 -10.22
N ALA A 121 13.81 -1.58 -9.64
CA ALA A 121 13.44 -0.37 -10.36
C ALA A 121 14.51 0.06 -11.40
N GLN A 122 15.78 -0.20 -11.09
CA GLN A 122 16.92 -0.01 -12.03
C GLN A 122 17.04 -1.15 -13.07
N LYS A 123 16.12 -2.11 -13.13
CA LYS A 123 16.15 -3.31 -14.00
C LYS A 123 17.36 -4.24 -13.74
N LYS A 124 18.03 -4.10 -12.61
CA LYS A 124 19.15 -4.95 -12.17
C LYS A 124 18.61 -6.19 -11.43
N TYR A 125 17.78 -6.98 -12.11
CA TYR A 125 16.99 -8.05 -11.49
C TYR A 125 17.82 -9.12 -10.77
N ARG A 126 19.02 -9.48 -11.27
CA ARG A 126 19.91 -10.44 -10.58
C ARG A 126 20.35 -9.92 -9.22
N THR A 127 20.71 -8.66 -9.14
CA THR A 127 21.13 -8.02 -7.89
C THR A 127 19.95 -7.90 -6.93
N ALA A 128 18.74 -7.53 -7.44
CA ALA A 128 17.51 -7.49 -6.66
C ALA A 128 17.20 -8.86 -6.03
N ILE A 129 17.24 -9.95 -6.82
CA ILE A 129 17.04 -11.34 -6.35
C ILE A 129 18.00 -11.67 -5.20
N ASN A 130 19.29 -11.31 -5.32
CA ASN A 130 20.26 -11.59 -4.26
C ASN A 130 19.93 -10.83 -2.97
N ARG A 131 19.48 -9.57 -3.07
CA ARG A 131 19.06 -8.78 -1.91
C ARG A 131 17.80 -9.34 -1.27
N TYR A 132 16.78 -9.71 -2.06
CA TYR A 132 15.56 -10.33 -1.53
C TYR A 132 15.86 -11.67 -0.83
N LYS A 133 16.72 -12.50 -1.40
CA LYS A 133 17.17 -13.74 -0.73
C LYS A 133 17.90 -13.44 0.58
N GLN A 134 18.78 -12.44 0.61
CA GLN A 134 19.46 -12.02 1.84
C GLN A 134 18.44 -11.56 2.91
N ALA A 135 17.44 -10.77 2.54
CA ALA A 135 16.38 -10.34 3.45
C ALA A 135 15.57 -11.54 3.98
N LEU A 136 15.27 -12.51 3.12
CA LEU A 136 14.54 -13.73 3.47
C LEU A 136 15.32 -14.68 4.38
N THR A 137 16.66 -14.65 4.40
CA THR A 137 17.43 -15.40 5.40
C THR A 137 17.28 -14.83 6.80
N LEU A 138 16.97 -13.52 6.91
CA LEU A 138 16.77 -12.83 8.20
C LEU A 138 15.31 -12.84 8.63
N ALA A 139 14.39 -12.72 7.67
CA ALA A 139 12.95 -12.63 7.94
C ALA A 139 12.14 -13.52 6.96
N PRO A 140 12.20 -14.85 7.08
CA PRO A 140 11.56 -15.78 6.15
C PRO A 140 10.03 -15.74 6.20
N GLN A 141 9.43 -15.19 7.26
CA GLN A 141 7.99 -15.09 7.47
C GLN A 141 7.36 -13.80 6.86
N ARG A 142 8.10 -13.05 6.07
CA ARG A 142 7.61 -11.84 5.41
C ARG A 142 7.05 -12.16 4.02
N ALA A 143 5.72 -12.27 3.90
CA ALA A 143 5.05 -12.57 2.63
C ALA A 143 5.46 -11.59 1.51
N SER A 144 5.57 -10.28 1.80
CA SER A 144 5.98 -9.26 0.82
C SER A 144 7.40 -9.48 0.27
N PHE A 145 8.32 -10.06 1.05
CA PHE A 145 9.67 -10.36 0.55
C PHE A 145 9.67 -11.52 -0.44
N TRP A 146 8.84 -12.54 -0.19
CA TRP A 146 8.61 -13.63 -1.14
C TRP A 146 7.93 -13.14 -2.41
N SER A 147 6.95 -12.24 -2.29
CA SER A 147 6.29 -11.61 -3.44
C SER A 147 7.29 -10.83 -4.29
N ASN A 148 8.15 -9.99 -3.67
CA ASN A 148 9.20 -9.25 -4.37
C ASN A 148 10.18 -10.19 -5.10
N LEU A 149 10.57 -11.28 -4.46
CA LEU A 149 11.45 -12.29 -5.06
C LEU A 149 10.79 -12.94 -6.28
N GLY A 150 9.50 -13.31 -6.17
CA GLY A 150 8.71 -13.87 -7.27
C GLY A 150 8.61 -12.90 -8.44
N THR A 151 8.30 -11.63 -8.18
CA THR A 151 8.24 -10.57 -9.19
C THR A 151 9.58 -10.41 -9.92
N ALA A 152 10.69 -10.47 -9.19
CA ALA A 152 12.02 -10.38 -9.82
C ALA A 152 12.38 -11.64 -10.65
N TYR A 153 11.92 -12.83 -10.25
CA TYR A 153 12.05 -14.04 -11.06
C TYR A 153 11.21 -13.97 -12.34
N PHE A 154 9.99 -13.44 -12.26
CA PHE A 154 9.15 -13.22 -13.42
C PHE A 154 9.85 -12.37 -14.47
N GLN A 155 10.49 -11.26 -14.06
CA GLN A 155 11.25 -10.38 -14.95
C GLN A 155 12.42 -11.09 -15.65
N GLN A 156 12.87 -12.21 -15.12
CA GLN A 156 13.89 -13.05 -15.74
C GLN A 156 13.31 -14.27 -16.49
N ALA A 157 12.00 -14.34 -16.67
CA ALA A 157 11.28 -15.48 -17.25
C ALA A 157 11.54 -16.81 -16.51
N LYS A 158 11.92 -16.74 -15.21
CA LYS A 158 12.13 -17.90 -14.34
C LYS A 158 10.82 -18.34 -13.68
N TYR A 159 9.84 -18.71 -14.48
CA TYR A 159 8.48 -19.00 -14.03
C TYR A 159 8.35 -20.06 -12.93
N PRO A 160 9.09 -21.19 -12.95
CA PRO A 160 9.03 -22.13 -11.83
C PRO A 160 9.45 -21.51 -10.50
N LEU A 161 10.56 -20.76 -10.46
CA LEU A 161 11.03 -20.09 -9.25
C LEU A 161 10.10 -18.96 -8.79
N MET A 162 9.45 -18.29 -9.75
CA MET A 162 8.41 -17.31 -9.46
C MET A 162 7.23 -17.98 -8.74
N ARG A 163 6.70 -19.10 -9.28
CA ARG A 163 5.57 -19.81 -8.66
C ARG A 163 5.92 -20.29 -7.25
N ASP A 164 7.11 -20.84 -7.04
CA ASP A 164 7.55 -21.25 -5.71
C ASP A 164 7.61 -20.08 -4.72
N ALA A 165 8.11 -18.92 -5.15
CA ALA A 165 8.16 -17.73 -4.32
C ALA A 165 6.77 -17.19 -4.01
N TYR A 166 5.89 -17.10 -5.01
CA TYR A 166 4.51 -16.66 -4.82
C TYR A 166 3.69 -17.64 -3.96
N ALA A 167 3.86 -18.95 -4.15
CA ALA A 167 3.22 -19.94 -3.29
C ALA A 167 3.61 -19.75 -1.82
N LYS A 168 4.89 -19.45 -1.53
CA LYS A 168 5.34 -19.13 -0.17
C LYS A 168 4.76 -17.81 0.33
N ALA A 169 4.65 -16.78 -0.51
CA ALA A 169 4.00 -15.54 -0.16
C ALA A 169 2.53 -15.76 0.22
N MET A 170 1.78 -16.52 -0.60
CA MET A 170 0.37 -16.84 -0.38
C MET A 170 0.16 -17.79 0.82
N ALA A 171 1.10 -18.67 1.12
CA ALA A 171 1.05 -19.50 2.33
C ALA A 171 1.18 -18.69 3.62
N LEU A 172 1.88 -17.55 3.57
CA LEU A 172 2.04 -16.62 4.69
C LEU A 172 0.91 -15.58 4.76
N ASP A 173 0.41 -15.15 3.61
CA ASP A 173 -0.67 -14.19 3.45
C ASP A 173 -1.48 -14.56 2.18
N PRO A 174 -2.60 -15.27 2.33
CA PRO A 174 -3.41 -15.72 1.20
C PRO A 174 -4.00 -14.60 0.33
N ASP A 175 -4.05 -13.38 0.87
CA ASP A 175 -4.61 -12.20 0.19
C ASP A 175 -3.53 -11.23 -0.28
N ILE A 176 -2.26 -11.65 -0.28
CA ILE A 176 -1.09 -10.80 -0.57
C ILE A 176 -1.22 -10.03 -1.89
N PHE A 177 -1.86 -10.60 -2.91
CA PHE A 177 -2.04 -9.95 -4.21
C PHE A 177 -3.33 -9.14 -4.33
N GLU A 178 -4.26 -9.27 -3.35
CA GLU A 178 -5.49 -8.48 -3.26
C GLU A 178 -5.24 -7.10 -2.62
N HIS A 179 -4.24 -7.00 -1.76
CA HIS A 179 -3.89 -5.78 -1.06
C HIS A 179 -3.04 -4.87 -1.96
N ARG A 180 -3.69 -3.98 -2.69
CA ARG A 180 -3.02 -2.97 -3.53
C ARG A 180 -2.05 -2.13 -2.69
N GLY A 181 -0.77 -2.14 -3.06
CA GLY A 181 0.28 -1.35 -2.41
C GLY A 181 0.97 -2.02 -1.21
N ILE A 182 0.49 -3.18 -0.72
CA ILE A 182 1.12 -3.96 0.36
C ILE A 182 1.86 -5.17 -0.20
N ALA A 183 1.48 -5.64 -1.38
CA ALA A 183 2.01 -6.85 -2.02
C ALA A 183 3.51 -6.78 -2.38
N GLY A 184 4.17 -5.64 -2.18
CA GLY A 184 5.58 -5.48 -2.49
C GLY A 184 5.82 -4.63 -3.75
N THR A 185 6.84 -4.98 -4.52
CA THR A 185 7.23 -4.24 -5.73
C THR A 185 6.17 -4.39 -6.82
N GLU A 186 5.62 -3.28 -7.31
CA GLU A 186 4.78 -3.29 -8.51
C GLU A 186 5.54 -3.92 -9.68
N MET A 187 4.88 -4.83 -10.36
CA MET A 187 5.45 -5.47 -11.52
C MET A 187 5.59 -4.46 -12.66
N GLN A 188 6.81 -4.29 -13.13
CA GLN A 188 7.06 -3.54 -14.37
C GLN A 188 6.66 -4.43 -15.54
N GLU A 189 5.48 -4.18 -16.09
CA GLU A 189 4.99 -4.90 -17.27
C GLU A 189 5.90 -4.60 -18.46
N ARG A 190 6.37 -5.67 -19.13
CA ARG A 190 7.16 -5.55 -20.33
C ARG A 190 6.27 -5.51 -21.57
N THR A 191 5.30 -6.41 -21.59
CA THR A 191 4.38 -6.58 -22.71
C THR A 191 3.02 -7.05 -22.20
N VAL A 192 1.98 -6.86 -23.01
CA VAL A 192 0.65 -7.42 -22.73
C VAL A 192 0.72 -8.94 -22.57
N ALA A 193 1.54 -9.63 -23.39
CA ALA A 193 1.74 -11.07 -23.29
C ALA A 193 2.37 -11.50 -21.96
N ASP A 194 3.29 -10.71 -21.38
CA ASP A 194 3.86 -10.99 -20.08
C ASP A 194 2.79 -10.84 -18.97
N ARG A 195 1.90 -9.85 -19.07
CA ARG A 195 0.79 -9.66 -18.14
C ARG A 195 -0.22 -10.81 -18.24
N ALA A 196 -0.63 -11.16 -19.44
CA ALA A 196 -1.50 -12.32 -19.69
C ALA A 196 -0.91 -13.59 -19.08
N ARG A 197 0.38 -13.81 -19.25
CA ARG A 197 1.09 -14.95 -18.64
C ARG A 197 1.09 -14.88 -17.13
N MET A 198 1.33 -13.70 -16.53
CA MET A 198 1.28 -13.53 -15.08
C MET A 198 -0.09 -13.88 -14.52
N HIS A 199 -1.16 -13.39 -15.14
CA HIS A 199 -2.52 -13.71 -14.73
C HIS A 199 -2.80 -15.21 -14.79
N PHE A 200 -2.33 -15.91 -15.83
CA PHE A 200 -2.42 -17.37 -15.89
C PHE A 200 -1.67 -18.06 -14.73
N GLU A 201 -0.45 -17.63 -14.41
CA GLU A 201 0.32 -18.23 -13.32
C GLU A 201 -0.33 -17.95 -11.93
N LEU A 202 -0.94 -16.76 -11.74
CA LEU A 202 -1.73 -16.45 -10.54
C LEU A 202 -3.00 -17.30 -10.47
N ALA A 203 -3.71 -17.48 -11.60
CA ALA A 203 -4.87 -18.35 -11.67
C ALA A 203 -4.54 -19.78 -11.19
N CYS A 204 -3.42 -20.35 -11.66
CA CYS A 204 -2.94 -21.65 -11.20
C CYS A 204 -2.68 -21.67 -9.69
N LEU A 205 -2.06 -20.63 -9.15
CA LEU A 205 -1.76 -20.55 -7.72
C LEU A 205 -3.04 -20.45 -6.87
N TYR A 206 -4.01 -19.64 -7.28
CA TYR A 206 -5.30 -19.52 -6.58
C TYR A 206 -6.09 -20.82 -6.64
N ALA A 207 -6.15 -21.48 -7.80
CA ALA A 207 -6.76 -22.79 -7.95
C ALA A 207 -6.14 -23.83 -7.00
N LYS A 208 -4.80 -23.83 -6.90
CA LYS A 208 -4.05 -24.73 -6.03
C LYS A 208 -4.39 -24.58 -4.53
N ILE A 209 -4.73 -23.37 -4.10
CA ILE A 209 -5.11 -23.09 -2.70
C ILE A 209 -6.62 -23.10 -2.47
N GLY A 210 -7.41 -23.48 -3.48
CA GLY A 210 -8.87 -23.64 -3.38
C GLY A 210 -9.65 -22.30 -3.38
N LYS A 211 -9.02 -21.21 -3.86
CA LYS A 211 -9.70 -19.92 -4.10
C LYS A 211 -10.22 -19.86 -5.53
N ASP A 212 -11.25 -20.62 -5.82
CA ASP A 212 -11.76 -20.88 -7.17
C ASP A 212 -12.24 -19.61 -7.87
N ASP A 213 -12.94 -18.73 -7.16
CA ASP A 213 -13.44 -17.45 -7.70
C ASP A 213 -12.29 -16.57 -8.21
N LEU A 214 -11.22 -16.44 -7.41
CA LEU A 214 -10.03 -15.68 -7.80
C LEU A 214 -9.29 -16.38 -8.93
N ALA A 215 -9.21 -17.70 -8.91
CA ALA A 215 -8.58 -18.46 -9.99
C ALA A 215 -9.29 -18.20 -11.34
N LEU A 216 -10.61 -18.22 -11.35
CA LEU A 216 -11.43 -17.95 -12.55
C LEU A 216 -11.32 -16.49 -12.98
N GLN A 217 -11.30 -15.54 -12.04
CA GLN A 217 -11.11 -14.12 -12.34
C GLN A 217 -9.75 -13.87 -13.03
N TYR A 218 -8.66 -14.39 -12.46
CA TYR A 218 -7.33 -14.25 -13.04
C TYR A 218 -7.18 -15.00 -14.36
N LEU A 219 -7.85 -16.14 -14.53
CA LEU A 219 -7.88 -16.88 -15.79
C LEU A 219 -8.61 -16.07 -16.88
N ARG A 220 -9.73 -15.43 -16.55
CA ARG A 220 -10.47 -14.53 -17.43
C ARG A 220 -9.58 -13.38 -17.89
N HIS A 221 -8.93 -12.69 -16.97
CA HIS A 221 -7.97 -11.60 -17.29
C HIS A 221 -6.83 -12.08 -18.19
N SER A 222 -6.33 -13.29 -17.96
CA SER A 222 -5.30 -13.88 -18.81
C SER A 222 -5.75 -13.99 -20.28
N PHE A 223 -6.96 -14.49 -20.54
CA PHE A 223 -7.50 -14.61 -21.90
C PHE A 223 -7.84 -13.24 -22.50
N GLU A 224 -8.43 -12.33 -21.73
CA GLU A 224 -8.72 -10.97 -22.18
C GLU A 224 -7.47 -10.21 -22.62
N GLU A 225 -6.32 -10.53 -22.02
CA GLU A 225 -5.01 -9.96 -22.34
C GLU A 225 -4.21 -10.78 -23.38
N GLY A 226 -4.84 -11.81 -23.95
CA GLY A 226 -4.30 -12.53 -25.11
C GLY A 226 -3.52 -13.81 -24.82
N PHE A 227 -3.67 -14.43 -23.64
CA PHE A 227 -3.17 -15.78 -23.40
C PHE A 227 -3.94 -16.79 -24.26
N LYS A 228 -3.23 -17.50 -25.16
CA LYS A 228 -3.87 -18.34 -26.18
C LYS A 228 -3.86 -19.84 -25.88
N ASP A 229 -3.02 -20.29 -24.96
CA ASP A 229 -2.76 -21.72 -24.72
C ASP A 229 -3.82 -22.35 -23.81
N LYS A 230 -5.05 -22.51 -24.36
CA LYS A 230 -6.17 -23.15 -23.68
C LYS A 230 -5.88 -24.61 -23.33
N ASP A 231 -5.08 -25.30 -24.14
CA ASP A 231 -4.71 -26.69 -23.87
C ASP A 231 -3.82 -26.81 -22.64
N LYS A 232 -2.94 -25.83 -22.44
CA LYS A 232 -2.16 -25.75 -21.22
C LYS A 232 -3.05 -25.59 -20.00
N VAL A 233 -4.09 -24.76 -20.07
CA VAL A 233 -5.07 -24.60 -18.96
C VAL A 233 -5.73 -25.94 -18.65
N ARG A 234 -6.27 -26.63 -19.66
CA ARG A 234 -6.95 -27.93 -19.49
C ARG A 234 -6.05 -29.02 -18.91
N LYS A 235 -4.76 -28.98 -19.24
CA LYS A 235 -3.74 -29.96 -18.78
C LYS A 235 -3.11 -29.57 -17.42
N SER A 236 -3.37 -28.37 -16.91
CA SER A 236 -2.84 -27.95 -15.61
C SER A 236 -3.57 -28.66 -14.49
N PRO A 237 -2.87 -29.39 -13.63
CA PRO A 237 -3.50 -30.18 -12.57
C PRO A 237 -4.28 -29.32 -11.57
N GLU A 238 -3.92 -28.04 -11.46
CA GLU A 238 -4.56 -27.08 -10.57
C GLU A 238 -6.04 -26.84 -10.93
N PHE A 239 -6.41 -26.99 -12.21
CA PHE A 239 -7.78 -26.82 -12.70
C PHE A 239 -8.56 -28.12 -12.85
N ALA A 240 -7.97 -29.26 -12.50
CA ALA A 240 -8.62 -30.58 -12.70
C ALA A 240 -10.00 -30.67 -11.99
N GLY A 241 -10.15 -30.07 -10.81
CA GLY A 241 -11.41 -30.03 -10.07
C GLY A 241 -12.45 -29.05 -10.62
N MET A 242 -12.06 -28.18 -11.55
CA MET A 242 -12.93 -27.12 -12.10
C MET A 242 -13.45 -27.45 -13.51
N LEU A 243 -13.02 -28.54 -14.14
CA LEU A 243 -13.32 -28.84 -15.54
C LEU A 243 -14.84 -28.92 -15.84
N GLU A 244 -15.65 -29.29 -14.85
CA GLU A 244 -17.11 -29.37 -14.93
C GLU A 244 -17.82 -28.13 -14.36
N ASN A 245 -17.05 -27.16 -13.81
CA ASN A 245 -17.61 -25.92 -13.29
C ASN A 245 -18.16 -25.05 -14.43
N PRO A 246 -19.45 -24.62 -14.38
CA PRO A 246 -20.05 -23.80 -15.44
C PRO A 246 -19.28 -22.50 -15.72
N GLU A 247 -18.78 -21.83 -14.68
CA GLU A 247 -18.01 -20.60 -14.85
C GLU A 247 -16.64 -20.86 -15.48
N PHE A 248 -15.99 -21.98 -15.15
CA PHE A 248 -14.75 -22.39 -15.84
C PHE A 248 -15.01 -22.65 -17.33
N ILE A 249 -16.10 -23.33 -17.67
CA ILE A 249 -16.48 -23.58 -19.06
C ILE A 249 -16.73 -22.26 -19.79
N GLU A 250 -17.43 -21.31 -19.17
CA GLU A 250 -17.64 -19.97 -19.72
C GLU A 250 -16.32 -19.24 -19.97
N VAL A 251 -15.40 -19.22 -18.99
CA VAL A 251 -14.09 -18.60 -19.12
C VAL A 251 -13.28 -19.26 -20.24
N MET A 252 -13.33 -20.58 -20.35
CA MET A 252 -12.65 -21.34 -21.41
C MET A 252 -13.24 -21.11 -22.81
N ALA A 253 -14.49 -20.63 -22.90
CA ALA A 253 -15.12 -20.26 -24.17
C ALA A 253 -14.70 -18.87 -24.67
N LEU A 254 -14.12 -18.02 -23.82
CA LEU A 254 -13.65 -16.68 -24.22
C LEU A 254 -12.61 -16.80 -25.34
N GLU A 255 -12.79 -16.00 -26.38
CA GLU A 255 -11.76 -15.84 -27.41
C GLU A 255 -10.71 -14.83 -26.96
N PRO A 256 -9.41 -15.19 -26.99
CA PRO A 256 -8.35 -14.26 -26.64
C PRO A 256 -8.38 -13.04 -27.55
N ARG A 257 -8.34 -11.85 -27.00
CA ARG A 257 -8.24 -10.63 -27.82
C ARG A 257 -6.95 -10.69 -28.63
N VAL A 258 -7.10 -10.49 -29.93
CA VAL A 258 -5.96 -10.26 -30.84
C VAL A 258 -5.64 -8.77 -30.71
N LEU A 259 -4.55 -8.47 -29.95
CA LEU A 259 -4.02 -7.11 -29.81
C LEU A 259 -2.97 -6.85 -30.88
#